data_4eb240565608596bc190058b502f3114
#
_entry.id   4eb240565608596bc190058b502f3114
#
_cell.length_a   1.000
_cell.length_b   1.000
_cell.length_c   1.000
_cell.angle_alpha   90.00
_cell.angle_beta   90.00
_cell.angle_gamma   90.00
#
_symmetry.space_group_name_H-M   'P 1'
#
loop_
_entity.id
_entity.type
_entity.pdbx_description
1 polymer ?
#
loop_
_entity_poly.entity_id
_entity_poly.type
_entity_poly.pdbx_seq_one_letter_code
_entity_poly.pdbx_strand_id
1 'polypeptide(L)'
;MKGSRPEQAVLSRDTDMTKTAETKAVIEGMVDGLNDHRIDDIGAFFADGFRWMGNAGCGTKGGLKAFQDNWQRPFQAAFSDKICIDEARLFMGEWAAAFGRQEATHSGEFMGLAATGQRVEIRYMDFWKVVNGKIVDNWVMVDFPHVLAQLGGDVFNGEGWEAFDRGEKTPPRPA
;
A
#
# COMPACT_ATOMS: atom_id res chain seq x y z
N MET A 1 -4.99 -12.54 -34.12
CA MET A 1 -4.25 -13.21 -33.02
C MET A 1 -5.12 -13.09 -31.77
N LYS A 2 -5.65 -14.19 -31.24
CA LYS A 2 -6.37 -14.19 -29.98
C LYS A 2 -5.33 -14.15 -28.86
N GLY A 3 -5.16 -13.00 -28.21
CA GLY A 3 -4.36 -12.89 -27.03
C GLY A 3 -4.90 -13.84 -25.95
N SER A 4 -4.09 -14.77 -25.48
CA SER A 4 -4.41 -15.60 -24.33
C SER A 4 -4.65 -14.68 -23.14
N ARG A 5 -5.81 -14.79 -22.49
CA ARG A 5 -6.04 -14.14 -21.19
C ARG A 5 -4.98 -14.67 -20.21
N PRO A 6 -4.37 -13.81 -19.40
CA PRO A 6 -3.50 -14.30 -18.34
C PRO A 6 -4.30 -15.25 -17.46
N GLU A 7 -3.68 -16.35 -17.10
CA GLU A 7 -4.26 -17.35 -16.19
C GLU A 7 -4.61 -16.67 -14.88
N GLN A 8 -5.89 -16.64 -14.53
CA GLN A 8 -6.33 -16.07 -13.27
C GLN A 8 -5.96 -17.03 -12.13
N ALA A 9 -5.22 -16.56 -11.15
CA ALA A 9 -4.97 -17.31 -9.94
C ALA A 9 -6.32 -17.51 -9.21
N VAL A 10 -6.88 -18.71 -9.31
CA VAL A 10 -8.06 -19.09 -8.52
C VAL A 10 -7.56 -19.61 -7.17
N LEU A 11 -7.78 -18.83 -6.13
CA LEU A 11 -7.45 -19.22 -4.77
C LEU A 11 -8.51 -20.22 -4.29
N SER A 12 -8.14 -21.51 -4.17
CA SER A 12 -9.03 -22.59 -3.76
C SER A 12 -8.93 -22.89 -2.27
N ARG A 13 -9.93 -23.64 -1.74
CA ARG A 13 -9.96 -24.06 -0.32
C ARG A 13 -8.89 -25.11 0.03
N ASP A 14 -8.29 -25.77 -0.95
CA ASP A 14 -7.19 -26.74 -0.75
C ASP A 14 -5.83 -26.03 -0.55
N THR A 15 -5.84 -25.03 0.29
CA THR A 15 -4.68 -24.19 0.56
C THR A 15 -3.71 -24.92 1.48
N ASP A 16 -2.45 -25.00 1.08
CA ASP A 16 -1.36 -25.53 1.89
C ASP A 16 -1.21 -24.71 3.19
N MET A 17 -1.57 -25.31 4.30
CA MET A 17 -1.52 -24.68 5.63
C MET A 17 -0.09 -24.34 6.04
N THR A 18 0.91 -25.09 5.56
CA THR A 18 2.33 -24.81 5.82
C THR A 18 2.76 -23.54 5.13
N LYS A 19 2.39 -23.36 3.85
CA LYS A 19 2.64 -22.14 3.10
C LYS A 19 1.90 -20.94 3.69
N THR A 20 0.67 -21.15 4.17
CA THR A 20 -0.09 -20.10 4.84
C THR A 20 0.60 -19.62 6.11
N ALA A 21 1.14 -20.52 6.93
CA ALA A 21 1.87 -20.19 8.14
C ALA A 21 3.20 -19.46 7.83
N GLU A 22 3.93 -19.91 6.80
CA GLU A 22 5.15 -19.24 6.31
C GLU A 22 4.84 -17.82 5.83
N THR A 23 3.82 -17.67 4.98
CA THR A 23 3.38 -16.36 4.47
C THR A 23 3.02 -15.42 5.60
N LYS A 24 2.26 -15.93 6.58
CA LYS A 24 1.87 -15.16 7.77
C LYS A 24 3.11 -14.66 8.53
N ALA A 25 4.07 -15.53 8.83
CA ALA A 25 5.28 -15.16 9.56
C ALA A 25 6.11 -14.10 8.84
N VAL A 26 6.23 -14.21 7.50
CA VAL A 26 6.95 -13.23 6.67
C VAL A 26 6.29 -11.85 6.73
N ILE A 27 4.97 -11.80 6.53
CA ILE A 27 4.24 -10.52 6.49
C ILE A 27 4.18 -9.88 7.88
N GLU A 28 3.94 -10.65 8.94
CA GLU A 28 3.93 -10.13 10.31
C GLU A 28 5.31 -9.57 10.68
N GLY A 29 6.39 -10.31 10.42
CA GLY A 29 7.75 -9.82 10.69
C GLY A 29 8.12 -8.56 9.89
N MET A 30 7.68 -8.46 8.64
CA MET A 30 7.88 -7.27 7.82
C MET A 30 7.12 -6.07 8.39
N VAL A 31 5.85 -6.22 8.79
CA VAL A 31 5.03 -5.14 9.36
C VAL A 31 5.58 -4.69 10.72
N ASP A 32 6.02 -5.62 11.56
CA ASP A 32 6.69 -5.28 12.83
C ASP A 32 7.96 -4.45 12.58
N GLY A 33 8.77 -4.83 11.59
CA GLY A 33 9.93 -4.05 11.18
C GLY A 33 9.58 -2.64 10.68
N LEU A 34 8.47 -2.49 9.95
CA LEU A 34 7.97 -1.19 9.51
C LEU A 34 7.54 -0.32 10.70
N ASN A 35 6.81 -0.89 11.65
CA ASN A 35 6.34 -0.18 12.86
C ASN A 35 7.48 0.18 13.82
N ASP A 36 8.54 -0.63 13.82
CA ASP A 36 9.79 -0.33 14.54
C ASP A 36 10.71 0.67 13.81
N HIS A 37 10.28 1.16 12.64
CA HIS A 37 11.04 2.07 11.76
C HIS A 37 12.39 1.50 11.28
N ARG A 38 12.53 0.15 11.25
CA ARG A 38 13.75 -0.56 10.83
C ARG A 38 13.78 -0.81 9.32
N ILE A 39 13.74 0.27 8.51
CA ILE A 39 13.58 0.20 7.05
C ILE A 39 14.67 -0.63 6.39
N ASP A 40 15.90 -0.55 6.85
CA ASP A 40 17.02 -1.29 6.25
C ASP A 40 16.92 -2.79 6.55
N ASP A 41 16.45 -3.16 7.74
CA ASP A 41 16.33 -4.55 8.17
C ASP A 41 15.19 -5.30 7.44
N ILE A 42 14.10 -4.64 7.12
CA ILE A 42 12.96 -5.29 6.44
C ILE A 42 13.33 -5.81 5.05
N GLY A 43 14.42 -5.35 4.45
CA GLY A 43 14.94 -5.88 3.18
C GLY A 43 15.13 -7.40 3.20
N ALA A 44 15.38 -7.98 4.38
CA ALA A 44 15.50 -9.43 4.55
C ALA A 44 14.22 -10.22 4.21
N PHE A 45 13.05 -9.59 4.22
CA PHE A 45 11.78 -10.23 3.87
C PHE A 45 11.49 -10.24 2.37
N PHE A 46 12.24 -9.50 1.55
CA PHE A 46 12.00 -9.34 0.12
C PHE A 46 12.98 -10.15 -0.74
N ALA A 47 12.51 -10.61 -1.88
CA ALA A 47 13.38 -11.19 -2.90
C ALA A 47 14.13 -10.09 -3.67
N ASP A 48 15.31 -10.39 -4.22
CA ASP A 48 16.09 -9.43 -5.02
C ASP A 48 15.32 -8.93 -6.24
N GLY A 49 14.56 -9.81 -6.90
CA GLY A 49 13.70 -9.49 -8.04
C GLY A 49 12.29 -9.03 -7.67
N PHE A 50 12.08 -8.58 -6.45
CA PHE A 50 10.81 -8.07 -5.93
C PHE A 50 10.19 -7.01 -6.84
N ARG A 51 8.87 -7.07 -6.99
CA ARG A 51 8.09 -6.06 -7.73
C ARG A 51 7.09 -5.39 -6.82
N TRP A 52 7.13 -4.09 -6.78
CA TRP A 52 6.18 -3.27 -6.06
C TRP A 52 5.30 -2.48 -7.04
N MET A 53 4.01 -2.74 -7.05
CA MET A 53 3.04 -2.16 -7.97
C MET A 53 2.10 -1.24 -7.20
N GLY A 54 2.44 0.03 -7.16
CA GLY A 54 1.62 1.08 -6.53
C GLY A 54 0.64 1.72 -7.51
N ASN A 55 -0.39 2.36 -6.96
CA ASN A 55 -1.35 3.16 -7.73
C ASN A 55 -0.72 4.46 -8.28
N ALA A 56 -1.53 5.26 -8.97
CA ALA A 56 -1.13 6.58 -9.44
C ALA A 56 -0.58 7.44 -8.30
N GLY A 57 0.55 8.12 -8.54
CA GLY A 57 1.31 8.85 -7.53
C GLY A 57 2.39 8.00 -6.84
N CYS A 58 2.16 6.69 -6.65
CA CYS A 58 3.17 5.76 -6.14
C CYS A 58 4.08 5.23 -7.25
N GLY A 59 3.50 4.85 -8.39
CA GLY A 59 4.19 4.21 -9.49
C GLY A 59 4.63 2.77 -9.19
N THR A 60 5.44 2.19 -10.06
CA THR A 60 5.96 0.81 -9.93
C THR A 60 7.46 0.83 -9.66
N LYS A 61 7.93 -0.08 -8.79
CA LYS A 61 9.34 -0.24 -8.47
C LYS A 61 9.78 -1.68 -8.79
N GLY A 62 10.85 -1.83 -9.56
CA GLY A 62 11.47 -3.11 -9.87
C GLY A 62 12.70 -3.33 -9.01
N GLY A 63 12.69 -4.36 -8.17
CA GLY A 63 13.76 -4.69 -7.25
C GLY A 63 13.72 -3.93 -5.93
N LEU A 64 14.31 -4.56 -4.92
CA LEU A 64 14.33 -4.06 -3.54
C LEU A 64 14.97 -2.67 -3.43
N LYS A 65 16.11 -2.46 -4.12
CA LYS A 65 16.81 -1.17 -4.06
C LYS A 65 15.95 -0.02 -4.59
N ALA A 66 15.29 -0.20 -5.74
CA ALA A 66 14.42 0.82 -6.32
C ALA A 66 13.21 1.11 -5.40
N PHE A 67 12.65 0.08 -4.77
CA PHE A 67 11.58 0.23 -3.80
C PHE A 67 12.03 1.03 -2.57
N GLN A 68 13.18 0.68 -1.98
CA GLN A 68 13.70 1.39 -0.81
C GLN A 68 14.06 2.85 -1.13
N ASP A 69 14.75 3.10 -2.23
CA ASP A 69 15.26 4.46 -2.55
C ASP A 69 14.15 5.38 -3.08
N ASN A 70 13.19 4.86 -3.84
CA ASN A 70 12.19 5.67 -4.52
C ASN A 70 10.78 5.59 -3.89
N TRP A 71 10.62 4.84 -2.80
CA TRP A 71 9.38 4.76 -2.05
C TRP A 71 9.61 4.78 -0.54
N GLN A 72 10.24 3.75 0.04
CA GLN A 72 10.30 3.61 1.49
C GLN A 72 10.99 4.77 2.19
N ARG A 73 12.21 5.15 1.75
CA ARG A 73 12.97 6.25 2.38
C ARG A 73 12.31 7.61 2.20
N PRO A 74 11.85 8.01 0.99
CA PRO A 74 11.09 9.26 0.83
C PRO A 74 9.82 9.28 1.68
N PHE A 75 9.08 8.17 1.72
CA PHE A 75 7.84 8.08 2.48
C PHE A 75 8.10 8.12 3.99
N GLN A 76 9.16 7.45 4.47
CA GLN A 76 9.60 7.54 5.87
C GLN A 76 10.07 8.95 6.24
N ALA A 77 10.73 9.66 5.32
CA ALA A 77 11.14 11.04 5.57
C ALA A 77 9.95 12.00 5.67
N ALA A 78 8.91 11.78 4.84
CA ALA A 78 7.68 12.57 4.89
C ALA A 78 6.84 12.29 6.14
N PHE A 79 6.85 11.05 6.65
CA PHE A 79 6.01 10.54 7.73
C PHE A 79 6.85 9.70 8.71
N SER A 80 7.73 10.37 9.47
CA SER A 80 8.81 9.70 10.23
C SER A 80 8.32 8.84 11.39
N ASP A 81 7.15 9.13 11.94
CA ASP A 81 6.53 8.46 13.10
C ASP A 81 5.34 7.57 12.70
N LYS A 82 5.24 7.19 11.42
CA LYS A 82 4.10 6.41 10.94
C LYS A 82 4.01 5.03 11.60
N ILE A 83 2.79 4.65 11.93
CA ILE A 83 2.43 3.33 12.46
C ILE A 83 1.35 2.72 11.57
N CYS A 84 1.57 1.49 11.11
CA CYS A 84 0.59 0.69 10.39
C CYS A 84 -0.41 0.07 11.35
N ILE A 85 -1.69 0.27 11.09
CA ILE A 85 -2.82 -0.27 11.84
C ILE A 85 -3.70 -1.01 10.85
N ASP A 86 -3.53 -2.32 10.74
CA ASP A 86 -4.39 -3.15 9.89
C ASP A 86 -5.74 -3.37 10.56
N GLU A 87 -6.81 -3.11 9.83
CA GLU A 87 -8.17 -3.46 10.24
C GLU A 87 -8.44 -4.94 10.00
N ALA A 88 -7.87 -5.51 8.94
CA ALA A 88 -7.88 -6.95 8.69
C ALA A 88 -6.64 -7.40 7.91
N ARG A 89 -6.21 -8.64 8.19
CA ARG A 89 -5.24 -9.40 7.40
C ARG A 89 -5.82 -10.74 7.00
N LEU A 90 -5.54 -11.15 5.78
CA LEU A 90 -5.95 -12.42 5.22
C LEU A 90 -4.71 -13.18 4.75
N PHE A 91 -4.67 -14.49 5.01
CA PHE A 91 -3.56 -15.34 4.60
C PHE A 91 -4.11 -16.60 3.94
N MET A 92 -3.59 -16.94 2.77
CA MET A 92 -4.01 -18.12 2.02
C MET A 92 -2.89 -18.61 1.10
N GLY A 93 -2.23 -19.71 1.49
CA GLY A 93 -1.10 -20.25 0.74
C GLY A 93 0.04 -19.23 0.62
N GLU A 94 0.45 -18.95 -0.60
CA GLU A 94 1.49 -17.97 -0.92
C GLU A 94 0.99 -16.50 -0.92
N TRP A 95 -0.28 -16.27 -0.57
CA TRP A 95 -0.89 -14.95 -0.65
C TRP A 95 -1.26 -14.38 0.70
N ALA A 96 -1.07 -13.09 0.83
CA ALA A 96 -1.59 -12.29 1.94
C ALA A 96 -2.27 -11.03 1.40
N ALA A 97 -3.23 -10.53 2.15
CA ALA A 97 -3.81 -9.23 1.91
C ALA A 97 -4.05 -8.52 3.25
N ALA A 98 -3.99 -7.22 3.24
CA ALA A 98 -4.40 -6.37 4.36
C ALA A 98 -5.07 -5.11 3.85
N PHE A 99 -5.91 -4.53 4.69
CA PHE A 99 -6.33 -3.15 4.55
C PHE A 99 -6.36 -2.49 5.91
N GLY A 100 -6.16 -1.20 5.91
CA GLY A 100 -6.10 -0.44 7.14
C GLY A 100 -5.65 1.00 6.88
N ARG A 101 -5.01 1.56 7.87
CA ARG A 101 -4.46 2.90 7.81
C ARG A 101 -3.09 2.97 8.46
N GLN A 102 -2.33 3.96 8.07
CA GLN A 102 -1.20 4.44 8.84
C GLN A 102 -1.61 5.74 9.52
N GLU A 103 -1.20 5.93 10.74
CA GLU A 103 -1.30 7.20 11.45
C GLU A 103 0.09 7.80 11.55
N ALA A 104 0.23 9.06 11.15
CA ALA A 104 1.53 9.69 11.05
C ALA A 104 1.46 11.22 11.24
N THR A 105 2.61 11.83 11.53
CA THR A 105 2.79 13.27 11.41
C THR A 105 3.41 13.62 10.06
N HIS A 106 2.86 14.58 9.33
CA HIS A 106 3.48 15.13 8.12
C HIS A 106 4.71 15.94 8.51
N SER A 107 5.84 15.25 8.66
CA SER A 107 7.09 15.77 9.21
C SER A 107 8.14 16.16 8.18
N GLY A 108 7.96 15.78 6.91
CA GLY A 108 8.84 16.08 5.79
C GLY A 108 8.07 16.50 4.54
N GLU A 109 8.79 16.82 3.47
CA GLU A 109 8.16 17.14 2.18
C GLU A 109 7.39 15.93 1.64
N PHE A 110 6.17 16.16 1.16
CA PHE A 110 5.30 15.17 0.54
C PHE A 110 4.59 15.75 -0.68
N MET A 111 4.88 15.23 -1.86
CA MET A 111 4.24 15.62 -3.13
C MET A 111 4.19 17.13 -3.38
N GLY A 112 5.29 17.83 -3.11
CA GLY A 112 5.41 19.28 -3.27
C GLY A 112 4.93 20.10 -2.08
N LEU A 113 4.35 19.48 -1.06
CA LEU A 113 3.93 20.15 0.17
C LEU A 113 5.05 20.11 1.21
N ALA A 114 5.44 21.26 1.72
CA ALA A 114 6.38 21.33 2.84
C ALA A 114 5.73 20.73 4.11
N ALA A 115 6.57 20.23 5.04
CA ALA A 115 6.12 19.69 6.31
C ALA A 115 5.16 20.63 7.03
N THR A 116 3.99 20.14 7.44
CA THR A 116 2.97 20.93 8.15
C THR A 116 2.93 20.65 9.65
N GLY A 117 3.50 19.53 10.09
CA GLY A 117 3.37 19.05 11.46
C GLY A 117 1.99 18.47 11.80
N GLN A 118 1.06 18.40 10.85
CA GLN A 118 -0.27 17.85 11.06
C GLN A 118 -0.25 16.33 11.22
N ARG A 119 -1.13 15.80 12.06
CA ARG A 119 -1.45 14.37 12.09
C ARG A 119 -2.34 14.05 10.89
N VAL A 120 -2.01 12.95 10.21
CA VAL A 120 -2.76 12.45 9.05
C VAL A 120 -3.05 10.97 9.19
N GLU A 121 -4.14 10.56 8.58
CA GLU A 121 -4.50 9.17 8.33
C GLU A 121 -4.21 8.83 6.87
N ILE A 122 -3.46 7.74 6.64
CA ILE A 122 -3.06 7.27 5.32
C ILE A 122 -3.67 5.91 5.10
N ARG A 123 -4.79 5.84 4.39
CA ARG A 123 -5.50 4.59 4.09
C ARG A 123 -4.73 3.78 3.06
N TYR A 124 -4.73 2.45 3.22
CA TYR A 124 -4.08 1.55 2.27
C TYR A 124 -4.79 0.21 2.15
N MET A 125 -4.50 -0.45 1.04
CA MET A 125 -4.79 -1.86 0.78
C MET A 125 -3.55 -2.48 0.14
N ASP A 126 -3.17 -3.65 0.64
CA ASP A 126 -2.01 -4.40 0.16
C ASP A 126 -2.37 -5.84 -0.20
N PHE A 127 -1.76 -6.33 -1.26
CA PHE A 127 -1.70 -7.75 -1.59
C PHE A 127 -0.24 -8.14 -1.78
N TRP A 128 0.18 -9.20 -1.12
CA TRP A 128 1.53 -9.74 -1.22
C TRP A 128 1.50 -11.15 -1.75
N LYS A 129 2.52 -11.49 -2.54
CA LYS A 129 2.84 -12.87 -2.89
C LYS A 129 4.16 -13.25 -2.24
N VAL A 130 4.13 -14.34 -1.47
CA VAL A 130 5.30 -14.89 -0.76
C VAL A 130 5.66 -16.24 -1.39
N VAL A 131 6.92 -16.38 -1.78
CA VAL A 131 7.46 -17.63 -2.36
C VAL A 131 8.78 -17.92 -1.66
N ASN A 132 8.92 -19.14 -1.14
CA ASN A 132 10.13 -19.59 -0.42
C ASN A 132 10.57 -18.59 0.68
N GLY A 133 9.63 -18.16 1.51
CA GLY A 133 9.90 -17.24 2.63
C GLY A 133 10.27 -15.81 2.25
N LYS A 134 10.02 -15.40 1.01
CA LYS A 134 10.32 -14.04 0.52
C LYS A 134 9.12 -13.43 -0.19
N ILE A 135 8.90 -12.15 0.02
CA ILE A 135 7.92 -11.35 -0.73
C ILE A 135 8.50 -11.14 -2.14
N VAL A 136 7.80 -11.65 -3.15
CA VAL A 136 8.19 -11.51 -4.56
C VAL A 136 7.40 -10.44 -5.28
N ASP A 137 6.14 -10.21 -4.88
CA ASP A 137 5.27 -9.18 -5.43
C ASP A 137 4.48 -8.51 -4.31
N ASN A 138 4.23 -7.22 -4.49
CA ASN A 138 3.30 -6.45 -3.67
C ASN A 138 2.49 -5.50 -4.56
N TRP A 139 1.17 -5.63 -4.51
CA TRP A 139 0.23 -4.65 -5.08
C TRP A 139 -0.30 -3.80 -3.94
N VAL A 140 -0.16 -2.48 -4.08
CA VAL A 140 -0.55 -1.55 -3.03
C VAL A 140 -1.39 -0.41 -3.58
N MET A 141 -2.40 -0.04 -2.84
CA MET A 141 -3.15 1.18 -3.04
C MET A 141 -3.03 2.04 -1.79
N VAL A 142 -2.52 3.25 -1.97
CA VAL A 142 -2.43 4.27 -0.91
C VAL A 142 -3.35 5.42 -1.30
N ASP A 143 -4.23 5.82 -0.41
CA ASP A 143 -5.21 6.88 -0.66
C ASP A 143 -4.55 8.28 -0.52
N PHE A 144 -3.72 8.63 -1.49
CA PHE A 144 -3.08 9.95 -1.54
C PHE A 144 -4.06 11.11 -1.66
N PRO A 145 -5.17 11.00 -2.44
CA PRO A 145 -6.19 12.04 -2.42
C PRO A 145 -6.68 12.38 -1.01
N HIS A 146 -6.92 11.37 -0.18
CA HIS A 146 -7.33 11.56 1.20
C HIS A 146 -6.24 12.22 2.06
N VAL A 147 -4.97 11.83 1.90
CA VAL A 147 -3.85 12.47 2.60
C VAL A 147 -3.72 13.94 2.19
N LEU A 148 -3.75 14.21 0.88
CA LEU A 148 -3.63 15.58 0.35
C LEU A 148 -4.79 16.47 0.82
N ALA A 149 -6.02 15.92 0.88
CA ALA A 149 -7.19 16.65 1.39
C ALA A 149 -7.02 17.05 2.87
N GLN A 150 -6.48 16.18 3.71
CA GLN A 150 -6.16 16.50 5.11
C GLN A 150 -5.10 17.62 5.20
N LEU A 151 -4.22 17.73 4.22
CA LEU A 151 -3.18 18.76 4.12
C LEU A 151 -3.62 20.04 3.37
N GLY A 152 -4.92 20.15 3.06
CA GLY A 152 -5.52 21.32 2.42
C GLY A 152 -5.48 21.29 0.89
N GLY A 153 -5.09 20.17 0.27
CA GLY A 153 -5.13 19.96 -1.17
C GLY A 153 -6.48 19.40 -1.64
N ASP A 154 -6.80 19.68 -2.90
CA ASP A 154 -7.94 19.06 -3.59
C ASP A 154 -7.51 18.58 -4.96
N VAL A 155 -7.20 17.30 -5.09
CA VAL A 155 -6.73 16.68 -6.34
C VAL A 155 -7.84 16.55 -7.38
N PHE A 156 -9.09 16.71 -6.99
CA PHE A 156 -10.26 16.60 -7.87
C PHE A 156 -10.86 17.96 -8.25
N ASN A 157 -10.30 19.08 -7.77
CA ASN A 157 -10.77 20.44 -8.05
C ASN A 157 -12.29 20.63 -7.82
N GLY A 158 -12.82 20.09 -6.74
CA GLY A 158 -14.24 20.11 -6.41
C GLY A 158 -15.10 19.10 -7.20
N GLU A 159 -14.50 18.34 -8.12
CA GLU A 159 -15.21 17.38 -8.97
C GLU A 159 -15.29 15.96 -8.37
N GLY A 160 -14.77 15.75 -7.16
CA GLY A 160 -14.91 14.48 -6.43
C GLY A 160 -16.38 14.09 -6.25
N TRP A 161 -16.66 12.79 -6.27
CA TRP A 161 -18.05 12.29 -6.20
C TRP A 161 -18.68 12.48 -4.83
N GLU A 162 -17.90 12.75 -3.79
CA GLU A 162 -18.38 13.17 -2.47
C GLU A 162 -19.23 14.45 -2.53
N ALA A 163 -19.11 15.23 -3.62
CA ALA A 163 -19.97 16.38 -3.88
C ALA A 163 -21.45 15.98 -4.09
N PHE A 164 -21.72 14.75 -4.53
CA PHE A 164 -23.09 14.22 -4.59
C PHE A 164 -23.65 13.98 -3.18
N ASP A 165 -22.83 13.43 -2.29
CA ASP A 165 -23.23 13.13 -0.90
C ASP A 165 -23.54 14.42 -0.12
N ARG A 166 -22.85 15.51 -0.46
CA ARG A 166 -23.07 16.84 0.13
C ARG A 166 -24.18 17.65 -0.56
N GLY A 167 -24.78 17.11 -1.64
CA GLY A 167 -25.82 17.81 -2.41
C GLY A 167 -25.29 18.98 -3.27
N GLU A 168 -23.99 19.10 -3.45
CA GLU A 168 -23.35 20.13 -4.28
C GLU A 168 -23.46 19.83 -5.78
N LYS A 169 -23.66 18.56 -6.12
CA LYS A 169 -23.87 18.07 -7.47
C LYS A 169 -25.15 17.25 -7.59
N THR A 170 -25.79 17.33 -8.76
CA THR A 170 -26.93 16.49 -9.08
C THR A 170 -26.44 15.28 -9.88
N PRO A 171 -26.77 14.04 -9.47
CA PRO A 171 -26.40 12.85 -10.23
C PRO A 171 -26.91 12.92 -11.67
N PRO A 172 -26.13 12.50 -12.68
CA PRO A 172 -26.60 12.45 -14.05
C PRO A 172 -27.79 11.50 -14.15
N ARG A 173 -28.78 11.87 -14.95
CA ARG A 173 -29.90 10.96 -15.24
C ARG A 173 -29.40 9.83 -16.13
N PRO A 174 -29.80 8.59 -15.87
CA PRO A 174 -29.56 7.49 -16.82
C PRO A 174 -30.10 7.84 -18.17
N ALA A 175 -29.33 7.52 -19.22
CA ALA A 175 -29.75 7.70 -20.60
C ALA A 175 -30.86 6.70 -20.97
#